data_3043e1759c42879d0f07fb8f6ee83760
#
_entry.id   3043e1759c42879d0f07fb8f6ee83760
#
_cell.length_a   1.000
_cell.length_b   1.000
_cell.length_c   1.000
_cell.angle_alpha   90.00
_cell.angle_beta   90.00
_cell.angle_gamma   90.00
#
_symmetry.space_group_name_H-M   'P 1'
#
loop_
_entity.id
_entity.type
_entity.pdbx_description
1 polymer ?
#
loop_
_entity_poly.entity_id
_entity_poly.type
_entity_poly.pdbx_seq_one_letter_code
_entity_poly.pdbx_strand_id
1 'polypeptide(L)' 'NSITQDMKFRQSLMNYAKKYGVSRASRKYNKSRSYIYFWLKRWDGSVES' A
#
# COMPACT_ATOMS: atom_id res chain seq x y z
N ASN A 1 13.37 -9.90 9.62
CA ASN A 1 14.09 -9.47 8.50
C ASN A 1 13.14 -9.13 7.37
N SER A 2 12.85 -10.05 6.51
CA SER A 2 12.02 -9.73 5.36
C SER A 2 10.62 -9.31 5.78
N ILE A 3 10.05 -9.96 6.76
CA ILE A 3 8.69 -9.68 7.18
C ILE A 3 8.55 -8.26 7.66
N THR A 4 9.48 -7.81 8.48
CA THR A 4 9.43 -6.46 9.00
C THR A 4 9.59 -5.43 7.88
N GLN A 5 10.50 -5.69 6.96
CA GLN A 5 10.71 -4.77 5.86
C GLN A 5 9.51 -4.72 4.95
N ASP A 6 8.86 -5.86 4.73
CA ASP A 6 7.69 -5.91 3.88
C ASP A 6 6.57 -5.09 4.50
N MET A 7 6.40 -5.18 5.81
CA MET A 7 5.35 -4.45 6.49
C MET A 7 5.60 -2.96 6.37
N LYS A 8 6.83 -2.52 6.56
CA LYS A 8 7.15 -1.12 6.45
C LYS A 8 6.95 -0.62 5.04
N PHE A 9 7.34 -1.44 4.07
CA PHE A 9 7.19 -1.06 2.67
C PHE A 9 5.72 -0.88 2.34
N ARG A 10 4.89 -1.84 2.73
CA ARG A 10 3.47 -1.76 2.44
C ARG A 10 2.82 -0.59 3.15
N GLN A 11 3.25 -0.33 4.38
CA GLN A 11 2.69 0.77 5.14
C GLN A 11 3.01 2.10 4.46
N SER A 12 4.24 2.26 4.00
CA SER A 12 4.64 3.47 3.30
C SER A 12 3.86 3.61 2.01
N LEU A 13 3.73 2.50 1.28
CA LEU A 13 3.03 2.51 0.02
C LEU A 13 1.57 2.90 0.21
N MET A 14 0.92 2.33 1.23
CA MET A 14 -0.48 2.62 1.49
C MET A 14 -0.66 4.07 1.90
N ASN A 15 0.22 4.57 2.75
CA ASN A 15 0.13 5.96 3.19
C ASN A 15 0.32 6.89 2.01
N TYR A 16 1.27 6.56 1.15
CA TYR A 16 1.55 7.40 -0.01
C TYR A 16 0.35 7.38 -0.95
N ALA A 17 -0.22 6.19 -1.17
CA ALA A 17 -1.36 6.06 -2.06
C ALA A 17 -2.57 6.83 -1.54
N LYS A 18 -2.77 6.82 -0.25
CA LYS A 18 -3.89 7.53 0.33
C LYS A 18 -3.68 9.04 0.26
N LYS A 19 -2.45 9.48 0.42
CA LYS A 19 -2.16 10.89 0.41
C LYS A 19 -2.11 11.48 -0.99
N TYR A 20 -1.42 10.81 -1.89
CA TYR A 20 -1.23 11.32 -3.24
C TYR A 20 -2.06 10.64 -4.32
N GLY A 21 -2.51 9.46 -4.05
CA GLY A 21 -3.31 8.73 -5.03
C GLY A 21 -2.62 7.47 -5.50
N VAL A 22 -3.43 6.50 -5.90
CA VAL A 22 -2.92 5.21 -6.35
C VAL A 22 -2.05 5.36 -7.60
N SER A 23 -2.44 6.25 -8.50
CA SER A 23 -1.67 6.41 -9.73
C SER A 23 -0.23 6.83 -9.40
N ARG A 24 -0.09 7.79 -8.52
CA ARG A 24 1.23 8.28 -8.17
C ARG A 24 2.01 7.20 -7.42
N ALA A 25 1.34 6.51 -6.51
CA ALA A 25 2.00 5.46 -5.73
C ALA A 25 2.47 4.35 -6.66
N SER A 26 1.65 4.01 -7.65
CA SER A 26 1.98 2.97 -8.60
C SER A 26 3.28 3.30 -9.33
N ARG A 27 3.41 4.55 -9.74
CA ARG A 27 4.60 4.95 -10.47
C ARG A 27 5.80 5.06 -9.54
N LYS A 28 5.60 5.65 -8.37
CA LYS A 28 6.70 5.82 -7.46
C LYS A 28 7.27 4.50 -6.97
N TYR A 29 6.40 3.57 -6.64
CA TYR A 29 6.85 2.29 -6.10
C TYR A 29 6.94 1.19 -7.15
N ASN A 30 6.61 1.54 -8.39
CA ASN A 30 6.68 0.58 -9.50
C ASN A 30 5.84 -0.67 -9.20
N LYS A 31 4.62 -0.45 -8.74
CA LYS A 31 3.70 -1.55 -8.48
C LYS A 31 2.43 -1.31 -9.29
N SER A 32 1.69 -2.38 -9.59
CA SER A 32 0.49 -2.23 -10.38
C SER A 32 -0.60 -1.63 -9.50
N ARG A 33 -1.53 -0.94 -10.14
CA ARG A 33 -2.61 -0.33 -9.39
C ARG A 33 -3.48 -1.38 -8.74
N SER A 34 -3.64 -2.52 -9.38
CA SER A 34 -4.43 -3.60 -8.81
C SER A 34 -3.84 -4.03 -7.48
N TYR A 35 -2.52 -4.12 -7.42
CA TYR A 35 -1.83 -4.51 -6.21
C TYR A 35 -2.13 -3.50 -5.09
N ILE A 36 -2.06 -2.22 -5.42
CA ILE A 36 -2.29 -1.17 -4.44
C ILE A 36 -3.74 -1.15 -3.98
N TYR A 37 -4.67 -1.30 -4.91
CA TYR A 37 -6.07 -1.30 -4.54
C TYR A 37 -6.38 -2.51 -3.66
N PHE A 38 -5.80 -3.64 -3.97
CA PHE A 38 -6.01 -4.86 -3.20
C PHE A 38 -5.60 -4.62 -1.75
N TRP A 39 -4.43 -4.02 -1.53
CA TRP A 39 -3.95 -3.77 -0.20
C TRP A 39 -4.69 -2.64 0.50
N LEU A 40 -5.10 -1.63 -0.24
CA LEU A 40 -5.84 -0.53 0.35
C LEU A 40 -7.17 -1.04 0.89
N LYS A 41 -7.79 -1.92 0.14
CA LYS A 41 -9.05 -2.47 0.55
C LYS A 41 -8.89 -3.27 1.84
N ARG A 42 -7.85 -4.09 1.89
CA ARG A 42 -7.59 -4.88 3.07
C ARG A 42 -7.17 -4.02 4.24
N TRP A 43 -6.43 -2.95 3.94
CA TRP A 43 -5.92 -2.09 4.98
C TRP A 43 -7.06 -1.46 5.74
N ASP A 44 -8.05 -0.96 5.02
CA ASP A 44 -9.17 -0.32 5.64
C ASP A 44 -10.01 -1.31 6.44
N GLY A 45 -10.28 -2.43 5.88
CA GLY A 45 -11.10 -3.39 6.54
C GLY A 45 -10.42 -4.09 7.68
N SER A 46 -9.17 -4.37 7.54
CA SER A 46 -8.49 -5.14 8.54
C SER A 46 -8.43 -4.45 9.87
N VAL A 47 -8.42 -3.19 9.88
CA VAL A 47 -8.34 -2.47 11.10
C VAL A 47 -9.44 -2.82 12.05
N GLU A 48 -10.57 -3.08 11.53
CA GLU A 48 -11.66 -3.42 12.32
C GLU A 48 -11.43 -4.61 13.12
N SER A 49 -10.89 -5.58 12.57
CA SER A 49 -10.68 -6.81 13.28
C SER A 49 -9.63 -6.64 14.31
#